data_68db08bc3744a019d8e1fc7e157a5994
#
_entry.id   68db08bc3744a019d8e1fc7e157a5994
#
_cell.length_a   1.000
_cell.length_b   1.000
_cell.length_c   1.000
_cell.angle_alpha   90.00
_cell.angle_beta   90.00
_cell.angle_gamma   90.00
#
_symmetry.space_group_name_H-M   'P 1'
#
loop_
_entity.id
_entity.type
_entity.pdbx_description
1 polymer ?
#
loop_
_entity_poly.entity_id
_entity_poly.type
_entity_poly.pdbx_seq_one_letter_code
_entity_poly.pdbx_strand_id
1 'polypeptide(L)'
;MSFYSAKKKIKNIAAFLIILIFLPYVVSIFVNGKDVNLQNGSGHFTIKVARTDPDGTELDLDLDWEEYLIGVLAYEMPESYELEALKAQAVVLRTSLCRELAENEEKTATEKYLTHAEMKRKWGAANFDTYLKKYTKAVEDTEGTVVWYNEACAWTPYHQSSNGETRNASEVLGTEDYPYICKRECPLDKAAEDEIQVTVFDYQEIQQLCRDFLV
;
A
#
# COMPACT_ATOMS: atom_id res chain seq x y z
N MET A 1 62.98 19.47 -15.50
CA MET A 1 62.36 18.83 -14.32
C MET A 1 60.93 19.26 -13.97
N SER A 2 60.37 20.32 -14.59
CA SER A 2 59.04 20.90 -14.25
C SER A 2 57.84 20.15 -14.84
N PHE A 3 57.95 19.59 -16.06
CA PHE A 3 56.80 18.97 -16.78
C PHE A 3 56.32 17.65 -16.17
N TYR A 4 57.17 16.87 -15.54
CA TYR A 4 56.81 15.59 -14.93
C TYR A 4 56.05 15.78 -13.62
N SER A 5 56.36 16.84 -12.89
CA SER A 5 55.63 17.23 -11.64
C SER A 5 54.22 17.72 -11.95
N ALA A 6 54.04 18.49 -13.03
CA ALA A 6 52.73 18.99 -13.47
C ALA A 6 51.81 17.85 -13.91
N LYS A 7 52.28 16.87 -14.69
CA LYS A 7 51.54 15.69 -15.11
C LYS A 7 51.06 14.84 -13.91
N LYS A 8 51.90 14.67 -12.89
CA LYS A 8 51.56 13.92 -11.68
C LYS A 8 50.46 14.64 -10.85
N LYS A 9 50.54 16.00 -10.73
CA LYS A 9 49.51 16.78 -10.07
C LYS A 9 48.17 16.71 -10.81
N ILE A 10 48.15 16.78 -12.14
CA ILE A 10 46.95 16.67 -12.97
C ILE A 10 46.29 15.28 -12.83
N LYS A 11 47.10 14.21 -12.83
CA LYS A 11 46.58 12.85 -12.59
C LYS A 11 45.94 12.70 -11.20
N ASN A 12 46.55 13.29 -10.16
CA ASN A 12 45.99 13.22 -8.81
C ASN A 12 44.68 14.03 -8.68
N ILE A 13 44.60 15.19 -9.33
CA ILE A 13 43.40 16.01 -9.37
C ILE A 13 42.27 15.28 -10.13
N ALA A 14 42.59 14.66 -11.27
CA ALA A 14 41.62 13.89 -12.05
C ALA A 14 41.11 12.66 -11.26
N ALA A 15 42.00 11.93 -10.57
CA ALA A 15 41.62 10.82 -9.71
C ALA A 15 40.71 11.28 -8.54
N PHE A 16 41.04 12.44 -7.92
CA PHE A 16 40.22 13.00 -6.85
C PHE A 16 38.83 13.41 -7.34
N LEU A 17 38.74 14.03 -8.52
CA LEU A 17 37.43 14.39 -9.13
C LEU A 17 36.61 13.16 -9.47
N ILE A 18 37.25 12.10 -9.96
CA ILE A 18 36.57 10.81 -10.25
C ILE A 18 36.02 10.23 -8.94
N ILE A 19 36.81 10.20 -7.88
CA ILE A 19 36.34 9.70 -6.58
C ILE A 19 35.20 10.57 -6.04
N LEU A 20 35.26 11.88 -6.18
CA LEU A 20 34.26 12.81 -5.69
C LEU A 20 32.91 12.67 -6.44
N ILE A 21 32.96 12.31 -7.72
CA ILE A 21 31.75 12.05 -8.54
C ILE A 21 31.21 10.64 -8.27
N PHE A 22 32.07 9.64 -8.14
CA PHE A 22 31.64 8.24 -7.97
C PHE A 22 31.33 7.88 -6.52
N LEU A 23 31.91 8.59 -5.52
CA LEU A 23 31.66 8.30 -4.10
C LEU A 23 30.15 8.38 -3.75
N PRO A 24 29.40 9.44 -4.10
CA PRO A 24 27.95 9.49 -3.81
C PRO A 24 27.18 8.40 -4.57
N TYR A 25 27.63 8.02 -5.77
CA TYR A 25 27.01 6.93 -6.52
C TYR A 25 27.24 5.56 -5.85
N VAL A 26 28.48 5.29 -5.42
CA VAL A 26 28.82 4.07 -4.68
C VAL A 26 28.13 4.03 -3.31
N VAL A 27 28.10 5.15 -2.59
CA VAL A 27 27.38 5.26 -1.31
C VAL A 27 25.88 5.03 -1.53
N SER A 28 25.31 5.58 -2.59
CA SER A 28 23.90 5.33 -2.96
C SER A 28 23.64 3.83 -3.19
N ILE A 29 24.51 3.12 -3.88
CA ILE A 29 24.38 1.66 -4.08
C ILE A 29 24.50 0.88 -2.77
N PHE A 30 25.38 1.30 -1.85
CA PHE A 30 25.56 0.63 -0.55
C PHE A 30 24.47 0.98 0.47
N VAL A 31 23.95 2.19 0.43
CA VAL A 31 22.85 2.65 1.33
C VAL A 31 21.51 2.11 0.81
N ASN A 32 21.28 2.13 -0.50
CA ASN A 32 20.06 1.60 -1.12
C ASN A 32 20.12 0.08 -1.42
N GLY A 33 21.21 -0.59 -1.05
CA GLY A 33 21.42 -2.02 -1.34
C GLY A 33 20.55 -2.99 -0.54
N LYS A 34 19.51 -2.49 0.15
CA LYS A 34 18.40 -3.27 0.69
C LYS A 34 17.07 -2.95 0.03
N ASP A 35 17.09 -2.09 -0.98
CA ASP A 35 15.87 -1.74 -1.69
C ASP A 35 15.40 -2.93 -2.53
N VAL A 36 14.15 -3.27 -2.35
CA VAL A 36 13.37 -4.00 -3.34
C VAL A 36 13.63 -3.29 -4.67
N ASN A 37 14.28 -3.98 -5.58
CA ASN A 37 14.78 -3.43 -6.83
C ASN A 37 13.60 -3.10 -7.76
N LEU A 38 12.96 -1.97 -7.51
CA LEU A 38 11.99 -1.35 -8.41
C LEU A 38 12.78 -0.69 -9.56
N GLN A 39 13.51 -1.51 -10.34
CA GLN A 39 14.22 -0.99 -11.50
C GLN A 39 13.22 -0.63 -12.60
N ASN A 40 13.25 0.65 -12.96
CA ASN A 40 12.77 1.21 -14.21
C ASN A 40 13.17 0.35 -15.41
N GLY A 41 12.32 -0.55 -15.79
CA GLY A 41 12.34 -1.29 -17.00
C GLY A 41 10.91 -1.72 -17.27
N SER A 42 10.43 -1.58 -18.47
CA SER A 42 9.16 -2.10 -18.98
C SER A 42 9.10 -3.64 -18.93
N GLY A 43 9.52 -4.21 -17.81
CA GLY A 43 9.41 -5.63 -17.49
C GLY A 43 8.30 -5.80 -16.45
N HIS A 44 7.32 -6.64 -16.75
CA HIS A 44 6.31 -7.07 -15.79
C HIS A 44 7.01 -7.58 -14.53
N PHE A 45 6.83 -6.85 -13.42
CA PHE A 45 7.30 -7.30 -12.12
C PHE A 45 6.24 -8.24 -11.55
N THR A 46 6.62 -9.51 -11.34
CA THR A 46 5.73 -10.50 -10.74
C THR A 46 5.96 -10.60 -9.23
N ILE A 47 4.89 -10.80 -8.48
CA ILE A 47 4.92 -11.06 -7.05
C ILE A 47 4.26 -12.40 -6.74
N LYS A 48 4.71 -13.03 -5.68
CA LYS A 48 4.03 -14.19 -5.12
C LYS A 48 2.82 -13.74 -4.33
N VAL A 49 1.69 -14.39 -4.56
CA VAL A 49 0.44 -14.12 -3.86
C VAL A 49 -0.10 -15.42 -3.30
N ALA A 50 -0.28 -15.47 -1.97
CA ALA A 50 -0.98 -16.56 -1.32
C ALA A 50 -2.50 -16.28 -1.37
N ARG A 51 -3.25 -17.21 -1.92
CA ARG A 51 -4.71 -17.13 -2.02
C ARG A 51 -5.34 -18.40 -1.48
N THR A 52 -6.38 -18.24 -0.67
CA THR A 52 -7.26 -19.34 -0.27
C THR A 52 -8.54 -19.25 -1.08
N ASP A 53 -8.81 -20.24 -1.88
CA ASP A 53 -10.05 -20.33 -2.65
C ASP A 53 -11.25 -20.68 -1.73
N PRO A 54 -12.51 -20.45 -2.19
CA PRO A 54 -13.71 -20.71 -1.39
C PRO A 54 -13.89 -22.17 -0.93
N ASP A 55 -13.21 -23.11 -1.58
CA ASP A 55 -13.17 -24.53 -1.21
C ASP A 55 -12.10 -24.87 -0.15
N GLY A 56 -11.32 -23.86 0.30
CA GLY A 56 -10.25 -24.01 1.27
C GLY A 56 -8.89 -24.41 0.66
N THR A 57 -8.76 -24.47 -0.65
CA THR A 57 -7.48 -24.74 -1.31
C THR A 57 -6.57 -23.52 -1.23
N GLU A 58 -5.36 -23.72 -0.72
CA GLU A 58 -4.31 -22.70 -0.73
C GLU A 58 -3.54 -22.75 -2.06
N LEU A 59 -3.40 -21.61 -2.70
CA LEU A 59 -2.71 -21.43 -3.96
C LEU A 59 -1.62 -20.38 -3.82
N ASP A 60 -0.41 -20.72 -4.28
CA ASP A 60 0.67 -19.76 -4.48
C ASP A 60 0.68 -19.38 -5.96
N LEU A 61 0.44 -18.12 -6.25
CA LEU A 61 0.34 -17.59 -7.60
C LEU A 61 1.43 -16.55 -7.84
N ASP A 62 2.05 -16.61 -9.02
CA ASP A 62 2.89 -15.52 -9.52
C ASP A 62 2.02 -14.60 -10.37
N LEU A 63 1.75 -13.39 -9.88
CA LEU A 63 0.91 -12.41 -10.55
C LEU A 63 1.74 -11.19 -10.95
N ASP A 64 1.30 -10.52 -12.02
CA ASP A 64 1.79 -9.20 -12.33
C ASP A 64 1.44 -8.22 -11.19
N TRP A 65 2.39 -7.39 -10.78
CA TRP A 65 2.25 -6.46 -9.67
C TRP A 65 1.08 -5.50 -9.83
N GLU A 66 0.96 -4.92 -11.02
CA GLU A 66 -0.09 -3.93 -11.28
C GLU A 66 -1.46 -4.60 -11.37
N GLU A 67 -1.53 -5.78 -12.00
CA GLU A 67 -2.75 -6.57 -12.06
C GLU A 67 -3.24 -6.95 -10.66
N TYR A 68 -2.33 -7.39 -9.80
CA TYR A 68 -2.65 -7.68 -8.40
C TYR A 68 -3.14 -6.44 -7.66
N LEU A 69 -2.43 -5.31 -7.78
CA LEU A 69 -2.80 -4.05 -7.12
C LEU A 69 -4.17 -3.54 -7.59
N ILE A 70 -4.49 -3.66 -8.88
CA ILE A 70 -5.82 -3.37 -9.42
C ILE A 70 -6.86 -4.28 -8.78
N GLY A 71 -6.54 -5.56 -8.61
CA GLY A 71 -7.41 -6.55 -7.97
C GLY A 71 -7.72 -6.24 -6.51
N VAL A 72 -6.71 -5.85 -5.73
CA VAL A 72 -6.85 -5.43 -4.32
C VAL A 72 -7.68 -4.14 -4.25
N LEU A 73 -7.37 -3.15 -5.07
CA LEU A 73 -8.12 -1.89 -5.13
C LEU A 73 -9.60 -2.12 -5.47
N ALA A 74 -9.90 -3.01 -6.42
CA ALA A 74 -11.27 -3.37 -6.80
C ALA A 74 -12.01 -4.19 -5.72
N TYR A 75 -11.28 -4.90 -4.86
CA TYR A 75 -11.84 -5.59 -3.71
C TYR A 75 -12.26 -4.60 -2.63
N GLU A 76 -11.40 -3.65 -2.28
CA GLU A 76 -11.58 -2.73 -1.16
C GLU A 76 -12.48 -1.54 -1.48
N MET A 77 -12.37 -0.97 -2.69
CA MET A 77 -13.07 0.25 -3.05
C MET A 77 -14.22 -0.01 -4.02
N PRO A 78 -15.44 0.48 -3.73
CA PRO A 78 -16.54 0.46 -4.68
C PRO A 78 -16.28 1.30 -5.94
N GLU A 79 -16.87 0.91 -7.05
CA GLU A 79 -16.78 1.60 -8.34
C GLU A 79 -17.39 3.00 -8.36
N SER A 80 -18.25 3.32 -7.39
CA SER A 80 -18.88 4.65 -7.22
C SER A 80 -17.92 5.74 -6.77
N TYR A 81 -16.76 5.37 -6.18
CA TYR A 81 -15.79 6.36 -5.73
C TYR A 81 -15.17 7.13 -6.90
N GLU A 82 -14.83 8.40 -6.64
CA GLU A 82 -14.16 9.25 -7.63
C GLU A 82 -12.74 8.76 -7.95
N LEU A 83 -12.26 9.07 -9.16
CA LEU A 83 -10.93 8.63 -9.62
C LEU A 83 -9.81 9.05 -8.66
N GLU A 84 -9.88 10.27 -8.12
CA GLU A 84 -8.84 10.77 -7.21
C GLU A 84 -8.84 10.03 -5.86
N ALA A 85 -10.00 9.55 -5.39
CA ALA A 85 -10.07 8.68 -4.22
C ALA A 85 -9.44 7.31 -4.50
N LEU A 86 -9.69 6.71 -5.67
CA LEU A 86 -9.05 5.47 -6.10
C LEU A 86 -7.53 5.63 -6.23
N LYS A 87 -7.04 6.77 -6.74
CA LYS A 87 -5.61 7.08 -6.81
C LYS A 87 -4.98 7.15 -5.41
N ALA A 88 -5.64 7.84 -4.47
CA ALA A 88 -5.16 7.93 -3.10
C ALA A 88 -5.07 6.53 -2.46
N GLN A 89 -6.10 5.70 -2.63
CA GLN A 89 -6.09 4.33 -2.12
C GLN A 89 -5.03 3.46 -2.82
N ALA A 90 -4.80 3.62 -4.12
CA ALA A 90 -3.73 2.90 -4.83
C ALA A 90 -2.34 3.20 -4.24
N VAL A 91 -2.07 4.45 -3.83
CA VAL A 91 -0.83 4.82 -3.12
C VAL A 91 -0.77 4.17 -1.74
N VAL A 92 -1.86 4.17 -0.98
CA VAL A 92 -1.95 3.51 0.34
C VAL A 92 -1.67 2.02 0.23
N LEU A 93 -2.36 1.32 -0.68
CA LEU A 93 -2.19 -0.12 -0.92
C LEU A 93 -0.79 -0.47 -1.39
N ARG A 94 -0.25 0.28 -2.36
CA ARG A 94 1.12 0.07 -2.84
C ARG A 94 2.13 0.21 -1.72
N THR A 95 1.92 1.17 -0.81
CA THR A 95 2.78 1.38 0.35
C THR A 95 2.69 0.20 1.32
N SER A 96 1.47 -0.25 1.63
CA SER A 96 1.23 -1.42 2.50
C SER A 96 1.89 -2.68 1.94
N LEU A 97 1.69 -2.97 0.65
CA LEU A 97 2.29 -4.11 -0.03
C LEU A 97 3.83 -4.03 -0.07
N CYS A 98 4.41 -2.85 -0.37
CA CYS A 98 5.85 -2.67 -0.31
C CYS A 98 6.41 -2.95 1.09
N ARG A 99 5.70 -2.52 2.13
CA ARG A 99 6.06 -2.80 3.52
C ARG A 99 5.95 -4.30 3.83
N GLU A 100 4.83 -4.92 3.51
CA GLU A 100 4.62 -6.37 3.72
C GLU A 100 5.72 -7.20 3.06
N LEU A 101 6.05 -6.93 1.80
CA LEU A 101 7.11 -7.62 1.07
C LEU A 101 8.51 -7.36 1.62
N ALA A 102 8.74 -6.21 2.26
CA ALA A 102 10.02 -5.91 2.89
C ALA A 102 10.18 -6.61 4.25
N GLU A 103 9.09 -6.79 5.00
CA GLU A 103 9.07 -7.42 6.32
C GLU A 103 8.93 -8.96 6.24
N ASN A 104 8.34 -9.48 5.16
CA ASN A 104 8.10 -10.92 4.95
C ASN A 104 9.29 -11.58 4.24
N GLU A 105 9.92 -12.57 4.89
CA GLU A 105 11.05 -13.32 4.32
C GLU A 105 10.67 -14.07 3.03
N GLU A 106 9.44 -14.57 2.94
CA GLU A 106 8.91 -15.29 1.78
C GLU A 106 8.55 -14.37 0.61
N LYS A 107 8.45 -13.04 0.86
CA LYS A 107 8.03 -12.03 -0.10
C LYS A 107 6.72 -12.38 -0.82
N THR A 108 5.78 -12.90 -0.06
CA THR A 108 4.46 -13.32 -0.52
C THR A 108 3.41 -12.34 -0.01
N ALA A 109 2.60 -11.80 -0.91
CA ALA A 109 1.50 -10.92 -0.56
C ALA A 109 0.25 -11.73 -0.16
N THR A 110 -0.49 -11.26 0.82
CA THR A 110 -1.62 -11.96 1.43
C THR A 110 -2.95 -11.19 1.35
N GLU A 111 -2.93 -9.97 0.83
CA GLU A 111 -4.15 -9.16 0.70
C GLU A 111 -5.16 -9.79 -0.26
N LYS A 112 -6.44 -9.67 0.11
CA LYS A 112 -7.54 -10.16 -0.73
C LYS A 112 -7.67 -9.31 -2.00
N TYR A 113 -7.85 -9.97 -3.12
CA TYR A 113 -8.01 -9.31 -4.41
C TYR A 113 -9.11 -9.96 -5.25
N LEU A 114 -9.60 -9.23 -6.24
CA LEU A 114 -10.51 -9.75 -7.26
C LEU A 114 -9.75 -10.09 -8.53
N THR A 115 -9.96 -11.28 -9.05
CA THR A 115 -9.54 -11.64 -10.41
C THR A 115 -10.41 -10.91 -11.45
N HIS A 116 -9.96 -10.82 -12.69
CA HIS A 116 -10.76 -10.26 -13.79
C HIS A 116 -12.14 -10.92 -13.92
N ALA A 117 -12.22 -12.24 -13.69
CA ALA A 117 -13.49 -12.98 -13.71
C ALA A 117 -14.43 -12.56 -12.56
N GLU A 118 -13.89 -12.31 -11.38
CA GLU A 118 -14.64 -11.84 -10.22
C GLU A 118 -15.08 -10.38 -10.37
N MET A 119 -14.20 -9.52 -10.89
CA MET A 119 -14.56 -8.14 -11.25
C MET A 119 -15.69 -8.10 -12.28
N LYS A 120 -15.63 -8.96 -13.31
CA LYS A 120 -16.68 -9.04 -14.32
C LYS A 120 -18.01 -9.53 -13.75
N ARG A 121 -17.98 -10.44 -12.78
CA ARG A 121 -19.20 -10.84 -12.03
C ARG A 121 -19.73 -9.71 -11.18
N LYS A 122 -18.85 -9.00 -10.46
CA LYS A 122 -19.23 -7.90 -9.55
C LYS A 122 -19.85 -6.73 -10.32
N TRP A 123 -19.24 -6.32 -11.41
CA TRP A 123 -19.65 -5.11 -12.16
C TRP A 123 -20.62 -5.38 -13.31
N GLY A 124 -20.76 -6.64 -13.71
CA GLY A 124 -21.52 -7.03 -14.91
C GLY A 124 -20.75 -6.77 -16.20
N ALA A 125 -21.04 -7.57 -17.23
CA ALA A 125 -20.32 -7.53 -18.50
C ALA A 125 -20.39 -6.17 -19.22
N ALA A 126 -21.49 -5.43 -19.04
CA ALA A 126 -21.70 -4.14 -19.71
C ALA A 126 -20.80 -3.02 -19.13
N ASN A 127 -20.47 -3.09 -17.84
CA ASN A 127 -19.71 -2.04 -17.14
C ASN A 127 -18.24 -2.42 -16.93
N PHE A 128 -17.90 -3.69 -17.12
CA PHE A 128 -16.58 -4.24 -16.80
C PHE A 128 -15.43 -3.41 -17.40
N ASP A 129 -15.46 -3.18 -18.71
CA ASP A 129 -14.38 -2.47 -19.40
C ASP A 129 -14.25 -1.00 -18.90
N THR A 130 -15.37 -0.36 -18.59
CA THR A 130 -15.41 1.02 -18.11
C THR A 130 -14.78 1.13 -16.72
N TYR A 131 -15.18 0.24 -15.80
CA TYR A 131 -14.64 0.23 -14.45
C TYR A 131 -13.20 -0.26 -14.42
N LEU A 132 -12.87 -1.33 -15.13
CA LEU A 132 -11.49 -1.80 -15.22
C LEU A 132 -10.55 -0.68 -15.68
N LYS A 133 -10.92 0.06 -16.73
CA LYS A 133 -10.14 1.22 -17.19
C LYS A 133 -9.99 2.29 -16.13
N LYS A 134 -11.01 2.53 -15.30
CA LYS A 134 -10.95 3.52 -14.21
C LYS A 134 -9.95 3.09 -13.12
N TYR A 135 -9.97 1.83 -12.71
CA TYR A 135 -9.05 1.28 -11.71
C TYR A 135 -7.61 1.19 -12.24
N THR A 136 -7.43 0.70 -13.47
CA THR A 136 -6.13 0.70 -14.15
C THR A 136 -5.53 2.09 -14.20
N LYS A 137 -6.33 3.09 -14.62
CA LYS A 137 -5.89 4.49 -14.64
C LYS A 137 -5.48 5.00 -13.26
N ALA A 138 -6.17 4.62 -12.19
CA ALA A 138 -5.81 5.03 -10.82
C ALA A 138 -4.44 4.47 -10.42
N VAL A 139 -4.13 3.23 -10.78
CA VAL A 139 -2.86 2.57 -10.49
C VAL A 139 -1.74 3.16 -11.35
N GLU A 140 -1.94 3.30 -12.68
CA GLU A 140 -0.96 3.87 -13.61
C GLU A 140 -0.62 5.34 -13.30
N ASP A 141 -1.63 6.20 -13.06
CA ASP A 141 -1.41 7.62 -12.75
C ASP A 141 -0.64 7.84 -11.43
N THR A 142 -0.52 6.81 -10.60
CA THR A 142 0.20 6.82 -9.32
C THR A 142 1.39 5.87 -9.30
N GLU A 143 1.85 5.41 -10.48
CA GLU A 143 2.98 4.48 -10.59
C GLU A 143 4.20 4.97 -9.79
N GLY A 144 4.86 4.05 -9.08
CA GLY A 144 6.06 4.33 -8.28
C GLY A 144 5.84 5.22 -7.05
N THR A 145 4.61 5.72 -6.80
CA THR A 145 4.32 6.56 -5.65
C THR A 145 4.00 5.73 -4.42
N VAL A 146 4.76 5.95 -3.34
CA VAL A 146 4.56 5.33 -2.01
C VAL A 146 4.74 6.37 -0.90
N VAL A 147 4.18 6.10 0.26
CA VAL A 147 4.39 6.93 1.46
C VAL A 147 5.60 6.41 2.22
N TRP A 148 6.54 7.31 2.53
CA TRP A 148 7.81 6.97 3.16
C TRP A 148 7.96 7.64 4.52
N TYR A 149 8.39 6.89 5.52
CA TYR A 149 8.64 7.41 6.86
C TYR A 149 9.78 6.65 7.53
N ASN A 150 10.75 7.37 8.13
CA ASN A 150 11.93 6.79 8.78
C ASN A 150 12.66 5.73 7.93
N GLU A 151 12.97 6.10 6.68
CA GLU A 151 13.73 5.25 5.75
C GLU A 151 13.04 3.91 5.38
N ALA A 152 11.73 3.80 5.56
CA ALA A 152 10.92 2.63 5.19
C ALA A 152 9.56 3.03 4.63
N CYS A 153 8.89 2.11 3.95
CA CYS A 153 7.48 2.27 3.58
C CYS A 153 6.64 2.44 4.84
N ALA A 154 5.85 3.51 4.89
CA ALA A 154 5.02 3.82 6.06
C ALA A 154 3.98 2.72 6.33
N TRP A 155 3.61 2.54 7.57
CA TRP A 155 2.40 1.77 7.89
C TRP A 155 1.17 2.63 7.56
N THR A 156 0.35 2.17 6.64
CA THR A 156 -0.81 2.90 6.10
C THR A 156 -2.10 2.13 6.32
N PRO A 157 -2.59 2.06 7.56
CA PRO A 157 -3.86 1.37 7.84
C PRO A 157 -5.02 2.09 7.16
N TYR A 158 -5.95 1.33 6.64
CA TYR A 158 -7.16 1.81 5.99
C TYR A 158 -8.39 1.37 6.77
N HIS A 159 -9.41 2.22 6.81
CA HIS A 159 -10.75 1.89 7.29
C HIS A 159 -11.79 2.52 6.36
N GLN A 160 -12.90 1.85 6.17
CA GLN A 160 -13.94 2.30 5.26
C GLN A 160 -14.73 3.48 5.81
N SER A 161 -14.99 3.48 7.12
CA SER A 161 -15.80 4.50 7.78
C SER A 161 -15.36 4.68 9.24
N SER A 162 -15.68 5.83 9.81
CA SER A 162 -15.44 6.15 11.21
C SER A 162 -16.73 6.68 11.88
N ASN A 163 -16.73 6.77 13.20
CA ASN A 163 -17.84 7.40 13.95
C ASN A 163 -17.81 8.94 13.92
N GLY A 164 -17.13 9.52 12.93
CA GLY A 164 -16.97 10.96 12.73
C GLY A 164 -15.59 11.50 13.08
N GLU A 165 -14.70 10.67 13.62
CA GLU A 165 -13.29 11.01 13.86
C GLU A 165 -12.40 9.77 13.88
N THR A 166 -11.13 9.93 13.46
CA THR A 166 -10.10 8.91 13.63
C THR A 166 -9.44 9.04 15.00
N ARG A 167 -8.50 8.14 15.32
CA ARG A 167 -7.75 8.18 16.59
C ARG A 167 -6.24 8.29 16.33
N ASN A 168 -5.51 8.76 17.32
CA ASN A 168 -4.06 8.71 17.31
C ASN A 168 -3.58 7.26 17.42
N ALA A 169 -2.57 6.89 16.65
CA ALA A 169 -1.97 5.56 16.76
C ALA A 169 -1.43 5.28 18.16
N SER A 170 -0.83 6.26 18.82
CA SER A 170 -0.30 6.13 20.18
C SER A 170 -1.37 5.78 21.22
N GLU A 171 -2.58 6.33 21.07
CA GLU A 171 -3.71 6.03 21.97
C GLU A 171 -4.24 4.59 21.78
N VAL A 172 -4.21 4.09 20.54
CA VAL A 172 -4.80 2.78 20.20
C VAL A 172 -3.79 1.66 20.38
N LEU A 173 -2.54 1.87 19.94
CA LEU A 173 -1.49 0.86 19.90
C LEU A 173 -0.54 0.92 21.11
N GLY A 174 -0.55 2.01 21.87
CA GLY A 174 0.36 2.23 23.00
C GLY A 174 1.83 2.40 22.59
N THR A 175 2.10 2.83 21.36
CA THR A 175 3.45 3.09 20.82
C THR A 175 3.53 4.47 20.16
N GLU A 176 4.69 5.09 20.19
CA GLU A 176 4.98 6.37 19.52
C GLU A 176 5.62 6.16 18.12
N ASP A 177 5.63 4.95 17.58
CA ASP A 177 6.28 4.63 16.32
C ASP A 177 5.60 5.25 15.08
N TYR A 178 4.31 5.60 15.20
CA TYR A 178 3.48 6.11 14.10
C TYR A 178 2.91 7.51 14.35
N PRO A 179 3.76 8.53 14.59
CA PRO A 179 3.28 9.88 14.97
C PRO A 179 2.53 10.59 13.84
N TYR A 180 2.66 10.12 12.60
CA TYR A 180 1.93 10.64 11.43
C TYR A 180 0.47 10.16 11.37
N ILE A 181 0.11 9.10 12.11
CA ILE A 181 -1.28 8.65 12.24
C ILE A 181 -1.90 9.36 13.44
N CYS A 182 -2.51 10.49 13.16
CA CYS A 182 -3.09 11.36 14.16
C CYS A 182 -4.61 11.48 13.98
N LYS A 183 -5.26 11.89 15.05
CA LYS A 183 -6.70 12.17 15.07
C LYS A 183 -7.09 13.15 13.97
N ARG A 184 -8.14 12.81 13.21
CA ARG A 184 -8.75 13.65 12.18
C ARG A 184 -10.28 13.62 12.33
N GLU A 185 -10.91 14.74 12.06
CA GLU A 185 -12.37 14.83 11.97
C GLU A 185 -12.83 14.33 10.60
N CYS A 186 -13.81 13.44 10.60
CA CYS A 186 -14.45 12.84 9.43
C CYS A 186 -15.97 13.07 9.51
N PRO A 187 -16.44 14.33 9.39
CA PRO A 187 -17.85 14.66 9.65
C PRO A 187 -18.82 14.00 8.67
N LEU A 188 -18.36 13.69 7.44
CA LEU A 188 -19.19 13.01 6.44
C LEU A 188 -19.46 11.55 6.78
N ASP A 189 -18.54 10.86 7.45
CA ASP A 189 -18.74 9.47 7.89
C ASP A 189 -19.91 9.38 8.89
N LYS A 190 -20.05 10.38 9.76
CA LYS A 190 -21.11 10.44 10.74
C LYS A 190 -22.50 10.64 10.11
N ALA A 191 -22.55 11.20 8.92
CA ALA A 191 -23.78 11.45 8.17
C ALA A 191 -24.10 10.30 7.18
N ALA A 192 -23.24 9.32 7.03
CA ALA A 192 -23.42 8.18 6.14
C ALA A 192 -24.41 7.18 6.78
N GLU A 193 -25.68 7.26 6.39
CA GLU A 193 -26.78 6.44 6.93
C GLU A 193 -26.56 4.94 6.68
N ASP A 194 -25.85 4.58 5.60
CA ASP A 194 -25.65 3.20 5.20
C ASP A 194 -24.53 2.49 5.99
N GLU A 195 -23.68 3.23 6.71
CA GLU A 195 -22.47 2.68 7.34
C GLU A 195 -22.60 2.60 8.87
N ILE A 196 -23.46 3.43 9.48
CA ILE A 196 -23.68 3.42 10.92
C ILE A 196 -25.07 2.87 11.19
N GLN A 197 -25.14 1.60 11.62
CA GLN A 197 -26.38 1.01 12.11
C GLN A 197 -26.53 1.32 13.61
N VAL A 198 -27.56 2.07 13.93
CA VAL A 198 -27.96 2.35 15.32
C VAL A 198 -29.07 1.36 15.70
N THR A 199 -28.76 0.40 16.55
CA THR A 199 -29.76 -0.50 17.14
C THR A 199 -30.04 -0.03 18.57
N VAL A 200 -31.29 0.31 18.84
CA VAL A 200 -31.72 0.70 20.17
C VAL A 200 -32.34 -0.51 20.87
N PHE A 201 -31.73 -0.91 21.95
CA PHE A 201 -32.26 -1.96 22.85
C PHE A 201 -32.87 -1.32 24.07
N ASP A 202 -33.99 -1.85 24.54
CA ASP A 202 -34.49 -1.44 25.87
C ASP A 202 -33.69 -2.14 26.98
N TYR A 203 -33.84 -1.62 28.20
CA TYR A 203 -33.07 -2.16 29.33
C TYR A 203 -33.40 -3.62 29.65
N GLN A 204 -34.62 -4.07 29.38
CA GLN A 204 -35.05 -5.45 29.65
C GLN A 204 -34.49 -6.40 28.64
N GLU A 205 -34.41 -6.01 27.37
CA GLU A 205 -33.76 -6.79 26.30
C GLU A 205 -32.27 -7.01 26.61
N ILE A 206 -31.56 -5.95 27.02
CA ILE A 206 -30.14 -6.08 27.41
C ILE A 206 -29.98 -6.99 28.61
N GLN A 207 -30.85 -6.89 29.63
CA GLN A 207 -30.80 -7.78 30.78
C GLN A 207 -31.05 -9.25 30.41
N GLN A 208 -31.94 -9.51 29.48
CA GLN A 208 -32.21 -10.87 28.99
C GLN A 208 -31.00 -11.44 28.25
N LEU A 209 -30.46 -10.72 27.30
CA LEU A 209 -29.25 -11.10 26.55
C LEU A 209 -28.06 -11.37 27.48
N CYS A 210 -27.83 -10.53 28.49
CA CYS A 210 -26.76 -10.74 29.47
C CYS A 210 -26.98 -11.99 30.33
N ARG A 211 -28.22 -12.35 30.66
CA ARG A 211 -28.52 -13.57 31.41
C ARG A 211 -28.27 -14.83 30.57
N ASP A 212 -28.64 -14.79 29.31
CA ASP A 212 -28.50 -15.92 28.39
C ASP A 212 -27.00 -16.19 28.05
N PHE A 213 -26.14 -15.18 28.20
CA PHE A 213 -24.67 -15.30 27.99
C PHE A 213 -23.91 -15.73 29.25
N LEU A 214 -24.49 -15.66 30.44
CA LEU A 214 -23.84 -15.96 31.72
C LEU A 214 -24.19 -17.38 32.28
N VAL A 215 -24.87 -18.19 31.49
CA VAL A 215 -25.16 -19.62 31.76
C VAL A 215 -24.32 -20.47 30.80
#